data_96f03bfeaefaedbc59b96a4bc6e1d92b
#
_entry.id   96f03bfeaefaedbc59b96a4bc6e1d92b
#
_cell.length_a   1.000
_cell.length_b   1.000
_cell.length_c   1.000
_cell.angle_alpha   90.00
_cell.angle_beta   90.00
_cell.angle_gamma   90.00
#
_symmetry.space_group_name_H-M   'P 1'
#
loop_
_entity.id
_entity.type
_entity.pdbx_description
1 polymer ?
#
loop_
_entity_poly.entity_id
_entity_poly.type
_entity_poly.pdbx_seq_one_letter_code
_entity_poly.pdbx_strand_id
1 'polypeptide(L)'
;MNTKQKLKKTALVKAVRRDDPYLTLGAARVESDKFWRWGDDNLFPTALALMSRRSTTHRRIINDKADYISGKGFTFDPEVPLLGAFVAQVNGSGESLRQVCSKLSFDKSLFGNAFLEVVTDEKHSFLALYHQDASRCRVAKDSRHILLHHDWSRFSAADARTLPLYPLFERQDDGTLRAIVHYKDYEPMFEHYGVPPYIAGFGVSAIAYKTDRWNISRLDNSFQLSGVMMLDSTMDDEAQAERIMRTAEEKFAGNPGQVMFVLREGAAEDHSRFIPIASQNEGDWRSLHEQATSDIVVAHSWFRTLSGLDYASGFSAERILHEYEVALNTVILGEQAELTEPVREAITSILGIDASSLQVINRPPTRSKPIYMKVWEARKADGLDYDPDDERQQAFLSEITKYNIRSIE
;
A
#
# COMPACT_ATOMS: atom_id res chain seq x y z
N MET A 1 -43.09 -41.74 41.90
CA MET A 1 -41.97 -40.89 42.23
C MET A 1 -41.34 -40.45 40.88
N ASN A 2 -41.68 -39.25 40.46
CA ASN A 2 -41.21 -38.68 39.20
C ASN A 2 -40.13 -37.64 39.45
N THR A 3 -38.90 -37.97 39.12
CA THR A 3 -37.79 -37.05 39.23
C THR A 3 -37.65 -36.27 37.92
N LYS A 4 -38.19 -35.06 37.89
CA LYS A 4 -37.96 -34.11 36.77
C LYS A 4 -36.52 -33.60 36.84
N GLN A 5 -35.66 -34.05 35.94
CA GLN A 5 -34.36 -33.42 35.70
C GLN A 5 -34.58 -32.04 35.06
N LYS A 6 -34.25 -31.00 35.80
CA LYS A 6 -34.13 -29.63 35.27
C LYS A 6 -32.86 -29.54 34.41
N LEU A 7 -33.02 -29.49 33.11
CA LEU A 7 -31.98 -29.08 32.21
C LEU A 7 -31.59 -27.62 32.51
N LYS A 8 -30.42 -27.43 33.06
CA LYS A 8 -29.77 -26.09 33.17
C LYS A 8 -29.36 -25.64 31.76
N LYS A 9 -30.08 -24.68 31.20
CA LYS A 9 -29.63 -23.94 30.02
C LYS A 9 -28.44 -23.07 30.42
N THR A 10 -27.26 -23.57 30.23
CA THR A 10 -26.05 -22.75 30.28
C THR A 10 -25.75 -22.29 28.87
N ALA A 11 -26.12 -21.06 28.54
CA ALA A 11 -25.66 -20.43 27.31
C ALA A 11 -24.17 -20.13 27.48
N LEU A 12 -23.33 -20.94 26.87
CA LEU A 12 -21.89 -20.69 26.76
C LEU A 12 -21.71 -19.59 25.71
N VAL A 13 -21.75 -18.33 26.11
CA VAL A 13 -21.25 -17.23 25.29
C VAL A 13 -19.73 -17.26 25.40
N LYS A 14 -19.09 -17.96 24.48
CA LYS A 14 -17.65 -17.88 24.29
C LYS A 14 -17.37 -16.56 23.58
N ALA A 15 -17.05 -15.52 24.34
CA ALA A 15 -16.43 -14.33 23.77
C ALA A 15 -15.07 -14.77 23.18
N VAL A 16 -15.03 -14.94 21.87
CA VAL A 16 -13.78 -15.09 21.13
C VAL A 16 -13.12 -13.71 21.19
N ARG A 17 -12.23 -13.48 22.16
CA ARG A 17 -11.22 -12.44 22.01
C ARG A 17 -10.39 -12.85 20.79
N ARG A 18 -10.67 -12.26 19.66
CA ARG A 18 -9.68 -12.18 18.60
C ARG A 18 -8.66 -11.18 19.13
N ASP A 19 -7.50 -11.68 19.52
CA ASP A 19 -6.33 -10.85 19.72
C ASP A 19 -6.20 -10.03 18.43
N ASP A 20 -6.10 -8.71 18.59
CA ASP A 20 -6.02 -7.82 17.44
C ASP A 20 -4.66 -8.10 16.78
N PRO A 21 -4.61 -8.71 15.58
CA PRO A 21 -3.35 -9.04 14.92
C PRO A 21 -2.53 -7.79 14.58
N TYR A 22 -3.09 -6.61 14.82
CA TYR A 22 -2.49 -5.31 14.55
C TYR A 22 -1.68 -4.75 15.73
N LEU A 23 -1.82 -5.30 16.93
CA LEU A 23 -1.14 -4.82 18.12
C LEU A 23 0.08 -5.66 18.53
N THR A 24 0.27 -6.84 17.97
CA THR A 24 1.45 -7.67 18.20
C THR A 24 2.58 -7.37 17.22
N LEU A 25 3.01 -6.12 17.17
CA LEU A 25 4.33 -5.73 16.66
C LEU A 25 5.41 -6.13 17.69
N GLY A 26 5.25 -7.28 18.31
CA GLY A 26 6.20 -7.79 19.28
C GLY A 26 7.56 -7.99 18.66
N ALA A 27 8.61 -7.60 19.38
CA ALA A 27 9.98 -7.95 19.04
C ALA A 27 10.05 -9.43 18.65
N ALA A 28 10.60 -9.73 17.48
CA ALA A 28 10.64 -11.07 16.91
C ALA A 28 11.11 -12.10 17.95
N ARG A 29 10.20 -12.90 18.48
CA ARG A 29 10.56 -14.03 19.35
C ARG A 29 11.25 -15.06 18.51
N VAL A 30 12.45 -15.42 18.95
CA VAL A 30 13.28 -16.39 18.27
C VAL A 30 12.76 -17.79 18.51
N GLU A 31 12.06 -18.36 17.55
CA GLU A 31 11.73 -19.79 17.52
C GLU A 31 12.35 -20.51 16.31
N SER A 32 13.02 -19.77 15.42
CA SER A 32 13.79 -20.34 14.31
C SER A 32 15.27 -20.21 14.58
N ASP A 33 16.02 -21.30 14.44
CA ASP A 33 17.50 -21.30 14.56
C ASP A 33 18.20 -20.71 13.33
N LYS A 34 17.44 -20.39 12.27
CA LYS A 34 17.97 -19.95 10.98
C LYS A 34 17.81 -18.47 10.72
N PHE A 35 16.69 -17.88 11.12
CA PHE A 35 16.35 -16.48 10.79
C PHE A 35 15.56 -15.81 11.91
N TRP A 36 15.56 -14.48 11.90
CA TRP A 36 14.69 -13.65 12.72
C TRP A 36 13.30 -13.59 12.08
N ARG A 37 12.26 -13.91 12.85
CA ARG A 37 10.88 -13.79 12.35
C ARG A 37 10.52 -12.33 12.10
N TRP A 38 9.71 -12.12 11.08
CA TRP A 38 9.15 -10.81 10.80
C TRP A 38 7.69 -10.78 11.26
N GLY A 39 7.45 -10.28 12.49
CA GLY A 39 6.22 -10.43 13.26
C GLY A 39 6.16 -11.77 14.02
N ASP A 40 5.20 -11.91 14.91
CA ASP A 40 5.10 -13.06 15.83
C ASP A 40 4.95 -14.40 15.09
N ASP A 41 4.18 -14.41 14.00
CA ASP A 41 3.91 -15.58 13.16
C ASP A 41 4.76 -15.63 11.88
N ASN A 42 5.72 -14.71 11.73
CA ASN A 42 6.52 -14.52 10.51
C ASN A 42 5.71 -14.11 9.25
N LEU A 43 4.45 -13.71 9.40
CA LEU A 43 3.55 -13.32 8.30
C LEU A 43 3.23 -11.82 8.27
N PHE A 44 3.92 -10.99 9.05
CA PHE A 44 3.68 -9.55 9.09
C PHE A 44 3.77 -8.89 7.70
N PRO A 45 4.75 -9.18 6.81
CA PRO A 45 4.76 -8.64 5.45
C PRO A 45 3.52 -9.05 4.64
N THR A 46 3.03 -10.26 4.83
CA THR A 46 1.81 -10.74 4.18
C THR A 46 0.59 -9.92 4.64
N ALA A 47 0.51 -9.63 5.94
CA ALA A 47 -0.56 -8.80 6.48
C ALA A 47 -0.55 -7.38 5.91
N LEU A 48 0.64 -6.75 5.81
CA LEU A 48 0.81 -5.42 5.20
C LEU A 48 0.41 -5.43 3.73
N ALA A 49 0.87 -6.42 2.95
CA ALA A 49 0.53 -6.57 1.54
C ALA A 49 -0.98 -6.77 1.32
N LEU A 50 -1.64 -7.58 2.14
CA LEU A 50 -3.08 -7.78 2.08
C LEU A 50 -3.86 -6.50 2.44
N MET A 51 -3.42 -5.76 3.45
CA MET A 51 -4.04 -4.50 3.83
C MET A 51 -3.93 -3.46 2.72
N SER A 52 -2.76 -3.34 2.08
CA SER A 52 -2.58 -2.42 0.96
C SER A 52 -3.51 -2.71 -0.23
N ARG A 53 -3.87 -3.99 -0.44
CA ARG A 53 -4.83 -4.39 -1.48
C ARG A 53 -6.29 -4.13 -1.11
N ARG A 54 -6.57 -3.92 0.18
CA ARG A 54 -7.94 -3.75 0.72
C ARG A 54 -8.32 -2.29 0.97
N SER A 55 -7.35 -1.40 1.04
CA SER A 55 -7.56 0.04 1.22
C SER A 55 -7.10 0.81 -0.01
N THR A 56 -8.04 1.40 -0.73
CA THR A 56 -7.78 2.17 -1.97
C THR A 56 -6.87 3.36 -1.71
N THR A 57 -7.16 4.12 -0.65
CA THR A 57 -6.35 5.29 -0.24
C THR A 57 -4.92 4.88 0.12
N HIS A 58 -4.77 3.87 0.97
CA HIS A 58 -3.48 3.37 1.39
C HIS A 58 -2.64 2.88 0.19
N ARG A 59 -3.24 2.07 -0.68
CA ARG A 59 -2.56 1.59 -1.90
C ARG A 59 -2.17 2.71 -2.84
N ARG A 60 -3.06 3.70 -3.01
CA ARG A 60 -2.80 4.84 -3.89
C ARG A 60 -1.58 5.61 -3.42
N ILE A 61 -1.49 5.93 -2.14
CA ILE A 61 -0.36 6.70 -1.59
C ILE A 61 0.96 5.92 -1.73
N ILE A 62 0.98 4.61 -1.50
CA ILE A 62 2.18 3.78 -1.70
C ILE A 62 2.65 3.83 -3.16
N ASN A 63 1.72 3.70 -4.12
CA ASN A 63 2.05 3.80 -5.54
C ASN A 63 2.61 5.19 -5.89
N ASP A 64 1.96 6.25 -5.40
CA ASP A 64 2.40 7.62 -5.67
C ASP A 64 3.79 7.88 -5.09
N LYS A 65 4.06 7.46 -3.85
CA LYS A 65 5.39 7.54 -3.26
C LYS A 65 6.43 6.82 -4.14
N ALA A 66 6.15 5.58 -4.55
CA ALA A 66 7.05 4.82 -5.41
C ALA A 66 7.34 5.55 -6.74
N ASP A 67 6.32 6.15 -7.35
CA ASP A 67 6.45 6.89 -8.60
C ASP A 67 7.21 8.21 -8.44
N TYR A 68 6.95 8.96 -7.38
CA TYR A 68 7.65 10.23 -7.12
C TYR A 68 9.09 10.00 -6.68
N ILE A 69 9.36 9.00 -5.83
CA ILE A 69 10.72 8.69 -5.36
C ILE A 69 11.58 8.13 -6.50
N SER A 70 11.05 7.25 -7.35
CA SER A 70 11.79 6.76 -8.52
C SER A 70 11.94 7.82 -9.63
N GLY A 71 11.20 8.91 -9.57
CA GLY A 71 11.27 10.04 -10.48
C GLY A 71 10.93 9.71 -11.93
N LYS A 72 11.51 10.48 -12.86
CA LYS A 72 11.31 10.34 -14.32
C LYS A 72 12.53 9.76 -15.04
N GLY A 73 13.40 9.09 -14.32
CA GLY A 73 14.67 8.56 -14.80
C GLY A 73 15.85 9.18 -14.07
N PHE A 74 17.02 9.00 -14.64
CA PHE A 74 18.27 9.49 -14.06
C PHE A 74 18.97 10.43 -15.01
N THR A 75 19.60 11.47 -14.46
CA THR A 75 20.62 12.27 -15.14
C THR A 75 21.98 11.80 -14.69
N PHE A 76 22.96 11.92 -15.57
CA PHE A 76 24.35 11.51 -15.35
C PHE A 76 25.26 12.30 -16.29
N ASP A 77 26.56 12.28 -16.05
CA ASP A 77 27.53 12.91 -16.91
C ASP A 77 27.56 12.23 -18.31
N PRO A 78 27.23 12.95 -19.38
CA PRO A 78 27.22 12.40 -20.75
C PRO A 78 28.61 11.96 -21.24
N GLU A 79 29.69 12.45 -20.62
CA GLU A 79 31.07 12.02 -20.94
C GLU A 79 31.41 10.63 -20.38
N VAL A 80 30.48 10.00 -19.62
CA VAL A 80 30.59 8.63 -19.09
C VAL A 80 29.57 7.70 -19.75
N PRO A 81 29.78 7.22 -20.99
CA PRO A 81 28.79 6.44 -21.77
C PRO A 81 28.36 5.15 -21.07
N LEU A 82 29.27 4.52 -20.31
CA LEU A 82 28.96 3.30 -19.55
C LEU A 82 27.88 3.51 -18.51
N LEU A 83 27.82 4.70 -17.90
CA LEU A 83 26.80 5.05 -16.93
C LEU A 83 25.41 5.14 -17.60
N GLY A 84 25.36 5.70 -18.80
CA GLY A 84 24.13 5.73 -19.61
C GLY A 84 23.61 4.36 -19.97
N ALA A 85 24.49 3.46 -20.42
CA ALA A 85 24.14 2.09 -20.74
C ALA A 85 23.64 1.32 -19.51
N PHE A 86 24.32 1.51 -18.36
CA PHE A 86 23.91 0.92 -17.08
C PHE A 86 22.54 1.40 -16.62
N VAL A 87 22.28 2.71 -16.67
CA VAL A 87 20.97 3.28 -16.30
C VAL A 87 19.84 2.73 -17.16
N ALA A 88 20.11 2.52 -18.47
CA ALA A 88 19.13 1.98 -19.42
C ALA A 88 18.81 0.49 -19.16
N GLN A 89 19.80 -0.30 -18.74
CA GLN A 89 19.64 -1.72 -18.46
C GLN A 89 20.58 -2.16 -17.35
N VAL A 90 20.04 -2.42 -16.16
CA VAL A 90 20.82 -2.77 -14.95
C VAL A 90 20.93 -4.26 -14.70
N ASN A 91 20.21 -5.10 -15.46
CA ASN A 91 20.22 -6.55 -15.25
C ASN A 91 19.86 -7.33 -16.52
N GLY A 92 20.04 -8.66 -16.45
CA GLY A 92 19.75 -9.57 -17.54
C GLY A 92 18.25 -9.71 -17.88
N SER A 93 17.35 -9.20 -17.04
CA SER A 93 15.91 -9.15 -17.31
C SER A 93 15.50 -7.93 -18.15
N GLY A 94 16.45 -7.07 -18.53
CA GLY A 94 16.18 -5.87 -19.33
C GLY A 94 15.59 -4.70 -18.55
N GLU A 95 15.70 -4.71 -17.23
CA GLU A 95 15.16 -3.64 -16.39
C GLU A 95 16.09 -2.43 -16.35
N SER A 96 15.50 -1.23 -16.44
CA SER A 96 16.21 0.01 -16.20
C SER A 96 16.43 0.27 -14.70
N LEU A 97 17.41 1.11 -14.36
CA LEU A 97 17.65 1.53 -12.98
C LEU A 97 16.37 2.14 -12.36
N ARG A 98 15.62 2.95 -13.13
CA ARG A 98 14.36 3.51 -12.66
C ARG A 98 13.34 2.43 -12.27
N GLN A 99 13.21 1.36 -13.05
CA GLN A 99 12.28 0.28 -12.74
C GLN A 99 12.67 -0.46 -11.46
N VAL A 100 13.95 -0.70 -11.25
CA VAL A 100 14.46 -1.31 -10.01
C VAL A 100 14.22 -0.38 -8.83
N CYS A 101 14.55 0.91 -8.93
CA CYS A 101 14.29 1.90 -7.88
C CYS A 101 12.80 2.06 -7.56
N SER A 102 11.91 1.98 -8.56
CA SER A 102 10.46 2.03 -8.33
C SER A 102 9.97 0.85 -7.48
N LYS A 103 10.48 -0.35 -7.74
CA LYS A 103 10.16 -1.54 -6.94
C LYS A 103 10.72 -1.44 -5.51
N LEU A 104 11.96 -0.96 -5.36
CA LEU A 104 12.57 -0.75 -4.05
C LEU A 104 11.80 0.29 -3.23
N SER A 105 11.45 1.42 -3.85
CA SER A 105 10.66 2.47 -3.22
C SER A 105 9.27 1.98 -2.83
N PHE A 106 8.64 1.15 -3.68
CA PHE A 106 7.37 0.53 -3.36
C PHE A 106 7.46 -0.37 -2.13
N ASP A 107 8.47 -1.27 -2.09
CA ASP A 107 8.67 -2.18 -0.96
C ASP A 107 9.02 -1.42 0.31
N LYS A 108 9.92 -0.43 0.24
CA LYS A 108 10.28 0.41 1.38
C LYS A 108 9.06 1.17 1.92
N SER A 109 8.25 1.77 1.04
CA SER A 109 7.02 2.47 1.44
C SER A 109 5.96 1.54 2.04
N LEU A 110 5.90 0.27 1.59
CA LEU A 110 4.92 -0.71 2.08
C LEU A 110 5.37 -1.43 3.34
N PHE A 111 6.63 -1.85 3.39
CA PHE A 111 7.14 -2.73 4.43
C PHE A 111 8.09 -2.04 5.42
N GLY A 112 8.50 -0.80 5.15
CA GLY A 112 9.62 -0.17 5.85
C GLY A 112 10.96 -0.86 5.59
N ASN A 113 11.02 -1.73 4.59
CA ASN A 113 12.19 -2.52 4.20
C ASN A 113 12.18 -2.74 2.69
N ALA A 114 13.37 -2.68 2.08
CA ALA A 114 13.57 -3.08 0.69
C ALA A 114 14.92 -3.79 0.53
N PHE A 115 15.04 -4.61 -0.51
CA PHE A 115 16.21 -5.44 -0.73
C PHE A 115 16.68 -5.35 -2.17
N LEU A 116 17.97 -4.99 -2.35
CA LEU A 116 18.63 -4.87 -3.64
C LEU A 116 19.77 -5.91 -3.73
N GLU A 117 19.63 -6.88 -4.61
CA GLU A 117 20.71 -7.82 -4.90
C GLU A 117 21.70 -7.21 -5.87
N VAL A 118 22.97 -7.27 -5.50
CA VAL A 118 24.12 -6.79 -6.27
C VAL A 118 24.88 -8.00 -6.77
N VAL A 119 25.07 -8.11 -8.07
CA VAL A 119 25.71 -9.25 -8.73
C VAL A 119 26.89 -8.79 -9.58
N THR A 120 28.01 -9.48 -9.43
CA THR A 120 29.23 -9.24 -10.20
C THR A 120 30.00 -10.56 -10.41
N ASP A 121 31.16 -10.50 -11.02
CA ASP A 121 32.10 -11.62 -11.11
C ASP A 121 33.38 -11.36 -10.30
N GLU A 122 34.26 -12.35 -10.19
CA GLU A 122 35.54 -12.23 -9.48
C GLU A 122 36.47 -11.14 -10.05
N LYS A 123 36.26 -10.78 -11.31
CA LYS A 123 37.06 -9.74 -12.00
C LYS A 123 36.42 -8.35 -11.94
N HIS A 124 35.22 -8.27 -11.35
CA HIS A 124 34.41 -7.05 -11.35
C HIS A 124 34.17 -6.51 -12.78
N SER A 125 34.00 -7.43 -13.75
CA SER A 125 33.87 -7.06 -15.16
C SER A 125 32.47 -6.57 -15.53
N PHE A 126 31.49 -6.82 -14.67
CA PHE A 126 30.10 -6.33 -14.82
C PHE A 126 29.49 -6.07 -13.46
N LEU A 127 28.41 -5.30 -13.47
CA LEU A 127 27.51 -5.06 -12.34
C LEU A 127 26.08 -5.28 -12.79
N ALA A 128 25.32 -6.09 -12.06
CA ALA A 128 23.88 -6.19 -12.25
C ALA A 128 23.11 -6.00 -10.94
N LEU A 129 21.98 -5.34 -11.02
CA LEU A 129 21.12 -5.00 -9.88
C LEU A 129 19.76 -5.64 -10.05
N TYR A 130 19.30 -6.37 -9.03
CA TYR A 130 17.98 -7.01 -8.99
C TYR A 130 17.22 -6.61 -7.74
N HIS A 131 16.00 -6.16 -7.89
CA HIS A 131 15.09 -6.03 -6.77
C HIS A 131 14.68 -7.42 -6.26
N GLN A 132 14.71 -7.59 -4.95
CA GLN A 132 14.18 -8.78 -4.27
C GLN A 132 12.93 -8.38 -3.48
N ASP A 133 11.83 -9.09 -3.71
CA ASP A 133 10.55 -8.88 -3.02
C ASP A 133 10.75 -9.00 -1.50
N ALA A 134 10.52 -7.91 -0.78
CA ALA A 134 10.76 -7.83 0.66
C ALA A 134 9.97 -8.89 1.43
N SER A 135 8.79 -9.28 0.96
CA SER A 135 7.99 -10.33 1.60
C SER A 135 8.69 -11.70 1.60
N ARG A 136 9.62 -11.91 0.67
CA ARG A 136 10.41 -13.14 0.50
C ARG A 136 11.73 -13.13 1.25
N CYS A 137 12.13 -12.01 1.83
CA CYS A 137 13.40 -11.83 2.50
C CYS A 137 13.26 -11.97 4.01
N ARG A 138 14.24 -12.63 4.65
CA ARG A 138 14.36 -12.69 6.12
C ARG A 138 15.82 -12.51 6.52
N VAL A 139 16.01 -11.73 7.59
CA VAL A 139 17.34 -11.56 8.19
C VAL A 139 17.76 -12.84 8.87
N ALA A 140 18.93 -13.36 8.51
CA ALA A 140 19.52 -14.54 9.14
C ALA A 140 19.83 -14.29 10.61
N LYS A 141 19.98 -15.37 11.38
CA LYS A 141 20.32 -15.32 12.82
C LYS A 141 21.63 -14.61 13.13
N ASP A 142 22.58 -14.70 12.22
CA ASP A 142 23.88 -14.04 12.34
C ASP A 142 23.84 -12.53 12.05
N SER A 143 22.68 -12.01 11.57
CA SER A 143 22.47 -10.61 11.16
C SER A 143 23.46 -10.13 10.08
N ARG A 144 24.09 -11.07 9.36
CA ARG A 144 25.03 -10.79 8.26
C ARG A 144 24.55 -11.29 6.92
N HIS A 145 23.51 -12.13 6.91
CA HIS A 145 22.95 -12.71 5.70
C HIS A 145 21.45 -12.45 5.63
N ILE A 146 20.94 -12.49 4.41
CA ILE A 146 19.51 -12.49 4.11
C ILE A 146 19.14 -13.82 3.46
N LEU A 147 18.12 -14.46 4.00
CA LEU A 147 17.52 -15.66 3.41
C LEU A 147 16.36 -15.24 2.51
N LEU A 148 16.33 -15.80 1.30
CA LEU A 148 15.26 -15.63 0.33
C LEU A 148 14.51 -16.94 0.19
N HIS A 149 13.19 -16.91 0.44
CA HIS A 149 12.32 -18.07 0.30
C HIS A 149 10.97 -17.67 -0.29
N HIS A 150 10.40 -18.52 -1.13
CA HIS A 150 9.17 -18.21 -1.84
C HIS A 150 7.90 -18.32 -0.97
N ASP A 151 7.92 -19.17 0.06
CA ASP A 151 6.79 -19.41 0.96
C ASP A 151 7.25 -19.62 2.41
N TRP A 152 7.14 -18.57 3.22
CA TRP A 152 7.55 -18.60 4.62
C TRP A 152 6.61 -19.38 5.54
N SER A 153 5.42 -19.76 5.06
CA SER A 153 4.52 -20.65 5.80
C SER A 153 4.99 -22.12 5.77
N ARG A 154 5.83 -22.42 4.78
CA ARG A 154 6.38 -23.77 4.53
C ARG A 154 7.90 -23.72 4.35
N PHE A 155 8.58 -23.03 5.26
CA PHE A 155 10.01 -22.82 5.15
C PHE A 155 10.79 -24.15 5.13
N SER A 156 11.65 -24.28 4.13
CA SER A 156 12.68 -25.34 4.00
C SER A 156 14.04 -24.69 3.80
N ALA A 157 15.02 -25.08 4.61
CA ALA A 157 16.37 -24.55 4.48
C ALA A 157 17.07 -25.01 3.17
N ALA A 158 16.62 -26.12 2.58
CA ALA A 158 17.17 -26.62 1.32
C ALA A 158 16.73 -25.76 0.12
N ASP A 159 15.56 -25.10 0.22
CA ASP A 159 15.01 -24.29 -0.84
C ASP A 159 15.30 -22.79 -0.66
N ALA A 160 15.93 -22.42 0.46
CA ALA A 160 16.26 -21.05 0.77
C ALA A 160 17.61 -20.65 0.16
N ARG A 161 17.64 -19.57 -0.59
CA ARG A 161 18.90 -18.94 -1.03
C ARG A 161 19.36 -17.97 0.04
N THR A 162 20.65 -18.02 0.37
CA THR A 162 21.28 -17.15 1.37
C THR A 162 22.26 -16.22 0.67
N LEU A 163 22.18 -14.91 0.98
CA LEU A 163 23.06 -13.88 0.43
C LEU A 163 23.64 -13.05 1.56
N PRO A 164 24.96 -12.73 1.52
CA PRO A 164 25.59 -11.87 2.50
C PRO A 164 25.11 -10.41 2.32
N LEU A 165 25.11 -9.67 3.42
CA LEU A 165 24.85 -8.23 3.37
C LEU A 165 26.02 -7.50 2.68
N TYR A 166 25.70 -6.62 1.73
CA TYR A 166 26.65 -5.71 1.10
C TYR A 166 27.39 -4.88 2.18
N PRO A 167 28.71 -4.64 2.07
CA PRO A 167 29.57 -4.90 0.90
C PRO A 167 30.25 -6.28 0.88
N LEU A 168 29.82 -7.25 1.67
CA LEU A 168 30.38 -8.59 1.62
C LEU A 168 29.79 -9.37 0.43
N PHE A 169 30.66 -10.05 -0.32
CA PHE A 169 30.25 -10.87 -1.45
C PHE A 169 30.55 -12.33 -1.19
N GLU A 170 29.65 -13.20 -1.60
CA GLU A 170 29.84 -14.65 -1.59
C GLU A 170 29.63 -15.24 -2.98
N ARG A 171 30.47 -16.24 -3.33
CA ARG A 171 30.37 -16.95 -4.57
C ARG A 171 29.16 -17.89 -4.54
N GLN A 172 28.36 -17.81 -5.60
CA GLN A 172 27.24 -18.72 -5.80
C GLN A 172 27.61 -19.86 -6.76
N ASP A 173 26.73 -20.87 -6.85
CA ASP A 173 26.97 -22.07 -7.68
C ASP A 173 27.11 -21.72 -9.18
N ASP A 174 26.53 -20.63 -9.62
CA ASP A 174 26.66 -20.12 -11.01
C ASP A 174 27.98 -19.37 -11.28
N GLY A 175 28.86 -19.32 -10.30
CA GLY A 175 30.17 -18.67 -10.37
C GLY A 175 30.11 -17.15 -10.19
N THR A 176 28.96 -16.54 -10.00
CA THR A 176 28.83 -15.11 -9.72
C THR A 176 29.09 -14.80 -8.25
N LEU A 177 29.55 -13.58 -7.98
CA LEU A 177 29.60 -13.00 -6.65
C LEU A 177 28.32 -12.21 -6.38
N ARG A 178 27.69 -12.45 -5.25
CA ARG A 178 26.44 -11.80 -4.90
C ARG A 178 26.46 -11.23 -3.50
N ALA A 179 25.82 -10.09 -3.34
CA ALA A 179 25.54 -9.44 -2.07
C ALA A 179 24.12 -8.88 -2.09
N ILE A 180 23.60 -8.50 -0.93
CA ILE A 180 22.29 -7.87 -0.83
C ILE A 180 22.34 -6.63 0.04
N VAL A 181 21.84 -5.51 -0.46
CA VAL A 181 21.64 -4.30 0.31
C VAL A 181 20.29 -4.39 1.00
N HIS A 182 20.24 -4.14 2.30
CA HIS A 182 19.01 -4.08 3.06
C HIS A 182 18.73 -2.63 3.47
N TYR A 183 17.77 -2.01 2.82
CA TYR A 183 17.22 -0.71 3.21
C TYR A 183 16.16 -0.94 4.29
N LYS A 184 16.24 -0.21 5.40
CA LYS A 184 15.25 -0.32 6.47
C LYS A 184 14.97 1.02 7.13
N ASP A 185 13.71 1.33 7.37
CA ASP A 185 13.30 2.48 8.16
C ASP A 185 13.64 2.25 9.63
N TYR A 186 14.24 3.26 10.25
CA TYR A 186 14.58 3.17 11.66
C TYR A 186 13.32 3.26 12.52
N GLU A 187 13.14 2.28 13.40
CA GLU A 187 12.13 2.31 14.44
C GLU A 187 12.76 1.84 15.77
N PRO A 188 12.62 2.59 16.86
CA PRO A 188 13.08 2.15 18.18
C PRO A 188 12.55 0.75 18.52
N MET A 189 13.38 -0.07 19.16
CA MET A 189 13.09 -1.46 19.57
C MET A 189 13.04 -2.48 18.42
N PHE A 190 13.18 -2.07 17.15
CA PHE A 190 13.21 -2.97 15.98
C PHE A 190 14.62 -3.04 15.41
N GLU A 191 15.35 -4.09 15.75
CA GLU A 191 16.75 -4.23 15.36
C GLU A 191 16.92 -4.80 13.96
N HIS A 192 16.14 -5.83 13.61
CA HIS A 192 16.35 -6.63 12.41
C HIS A 192 15.57 -6.14 11.20
N TYR A 193 14.41 -5.56 11.42
CA TYR A 193 13.54 -5.04 10.36
C TYR A 193 13.15 -3.60 10.64
N GLY A 194 12.98 -2.83 9.59
CA GLY A 194 12.32 -1.53 9.66
C GLY A 194 10.82 -1.69 9.82
N VAL A 195 10.17 -0.63 10.26
CA VAL A 195 8.71 -0.53 10.39
C VAL A 195 8.23 0.60 9.49
N PRO A 196 7.23 0.39 8.63
CA PRO A 196 6.77 1.44 7.74
C PRO A 196 6.19 2.61 8.54
N PRO A 197 6.49 3.88 8.17
CA PRO A 197 6.07 5.05 8.92
C PRO A 197 4.56 5.15 9.14
N TYR A 198 3.76 4.60 8.22
CA TYR A 198 2.29 4.63 8.31
C TYR A 198 1.70 3.63 9.32
N ILE A 199 2.51 2.84 10.01
CA ILE A 199 2.02 1.75 10.86
C ILE A 199 1.03 2.24 11.92
N ALA A 200 1.20 3.46 12.42
CA ALA A 200 0.26 4.09 13.35
C ALA A 200 -1.17 4.21 12.76
N GLY A 201 -1.28 4.35 11.44
CA GLY A 201 -2.54 4.40 10.70
C GLY A 201 -3.05 3.05 10.20
N PHE A 202 -2.40 1.93 10.56
CA PHE A 202 -2.79 0.62 10.07
C PHE A 202 -4.22 0.23 10.51
N GLY A 203 -4.58 0.54 11.75
CA GLY A 203 -5.94 0.34 12.28
C GLY A 203 -6.98 1.16 11.51
N VAL A 204 -6.64 2.37 11.10
CA VAL A 204 -7.52 3.26 10.31
C VAL A 204 -7.76 2.69 8.92
N SER A 205 -6.74 2.13 8.28
CA SER A 205 -6.88 1.42 7.00
C SER A 205 -7.84 0.22 7.12
N ALA A 206 -7.82 -0.49 8.25
CA ALA A 206 -8.78 -1.55 8.55
C ALA A 206 -10.21 -1.02 8.75
N ILE A 207 -10.37 0.15 9.35
CA ILE A 207 -11.69 0.82 9.51
C ILE A 207 -12.24 1.15 8.12
N ALA A 208 -11.47 1.80 7.25
CA ALA A 208 -11.88 2.13 5.88
C ALA A 208 -12.36 0.86 5.15
N TYR A 209 -11.59 -0.22 5.17
CA TYR A 209 -11.98 -1.49 4.57
C TYR A 209 -13.27 -2.08 5.16
N LYS A 210 -13.44 -2.05 6.48
CA LYS A 210 -14.65 -2.56 7.14
C LYS A 210 -15.88 -1.73 6.78
N THR A 211 -15.71 -0.42 6.63
CA THR A 211 -16.77 0.49 6.18
C THR A 211 -17.22 0.17 4.75
N ASP A 212 -16.27 -0.06 3.84
CA ASP A 212 -16.57 -0.49 2.47
C ASP A 212 -17.31 -1.84 2.45
N ARG A 213 -16.85 -2.81 3.22
CA ARG A 213 -17.49 -4.12 3.36
C ARG A 213 -18.91 -4.02 3.93
N TRP A 214 -19.14 -3.15 4.88
CA TRP A 214 -20.45 -2.89 5.43
C TRP A 214 -21.39 -2.26 4.39
N ASN A 215 -20.89 -1.27 3.63
CA ASN A 215 -21.64 -0.64 2.54
C ASN A 215 -22.02 -1.67 1.45
N ILE A 216 -21.07 -2.51 1.03
CA ILE A 216 -21.32 -3.59 0.07
C ILE A 216 -22.40 -4.53 0.61
N SER A 217 -22.27 -4.99 1.86
CA SER A 217 -23.26 -5.86 2.48
C SER A 217 -24.65 -5.23 2.53
N ARG A 218 -24.76 -3.92 2.75
CA ARG A 218 -26.04 -3.19 2.70
C ARG A 218 -26.61 -3.13 1.29
N LEU A 219 -25.77 -2.89 0.28
CA LEU A 219 -26.19 -2.90 -1.12
C LEU A 219 -26.66 -4.29 -1.55
N ASP A 220 -25.90 -5.33 -1.18
CA ASP A 220 -26.24 -6.72 -1.47
C ASP A 220 -27.57 -7.13 -0.79
N ASN A 221 -27.82 -6.60 0.40
CA ASN A 221 -29.06 -6.81 1.15
C ASN A 221 -30.16 -5.79 0.78
N SER A 222 -30.03 -5.06 -0.36
CA SER A 222 -31.04 -4.17 -0.97
C SER A 222 -31.53 -3.05 -0.06
N PHE A 223 -30.69 -2.47 0.81
CA PHE A 223 -31.06 -1.42 1.78
C PHE A 223 -32.23 -1.79 2.71
N GLN A 224 -32.70 -3.02 2.67
CA GLN A 224 -33.82 -3.42 3.50
C GLN A 224 -33.37 -3.79 4.90
N LEU A 225 -34.10 -3.24 5.82
CA LEU A 225 -33.99 -3.45 7.24
C LEU A 225 -33.95 -4.93 7.57
N SER A 226 -32.91 -5.36 8.23
CA SER A 226 -32.94 -6.62 8.95
C SER A 226 -34.08 -6.54 9.94
N GLY A 227 -34.96 -7.51 9.92
CA GLY A 227 -36.10 -7.60 10.80
C GLY A 227 -36.13 -8.96 11.47
N VAL A 228 -36.90 -9.06 12.50
CA VAL A 228 -37.26 -10.34 13.14
C VAL A 228 -38.65 -10.69 12.73
N MET A 229 -38.83 -11.80 12.01
CA MET A 229 -40.12 -12.39 11.72
C MET A 229 -40.46 -13.35 12.87
N MET A 230 -41.39 -12.96 13.69
CA MET A 230 -41.96 -13.83 14.71
C MET A 230 -43.14 -14.59 14.08
N LEU A 231 -43.06 -15.90 14.07
CA LEU A 231 -44.14 -16.78 13.60
C LEU A 231 -44.68 -17.54 14.80
N ASP A 232 -45.96 -17.35 15.10
CA ASP A 232 -46.69 -18.14 16.08
C ASP A 232 -47.29 -19.33 15.36
N SER A 233 -47.07 -20.53 15.84
CA SER A 233 -47.61 -21.74 15.27
C SER A 233 -47.96 -22.73 16.37
N THR A 234 -49.15 -23.29 16.26
CA THR A 234 -49.53 -24.49 17.00
C THR A 234 -49.00 -25.69 16.23
N MET A 235 -47.82 -26.15 16.58
CA MET A 235 -47.20 -27.30 15.92
C MET A 235 -47.29 -28.51 16.83
N ASP A 236 -47.81 -29.60 16.25
CA ASP A 236 -47.90 -30.88 16.92
C ASP A 236 -46.63 -31.75 16.70
N ASP A 237 -45.69 -31.31 15.83
CA ASP A 237 -44.52 -32.09 15.46
C ASP A 237 -43.29 -31.21 15.19
N GLU A 238 -42.14 -31.53 15.82
CA GLU A 238 -40.84 -30.90 15.68
C GLU A 238 -40.32 -30.94 14.22
N ALA A 239 -40.68 -32.00 13.47
CA ALA A 239 -40.33 -32.15 12.06
C ALA A 239 -41.04 -31.13 11.14
N GLN A 240 -42.19 -30.64 11.55
CA GLN A 240 -42.92 -29.59 10.84
C GLN A 240 -42.27 -28.21 11.09
N ALA A 241 -41.81 -27.96 12.29
CA ALA A 241 -41.06 -26.75 12.65
C ALA A 241 -39.76 -26.63 11.85
N GLU A 242 -38.99 -27.72 11.75
CA GLU A 242 -37.79 -27.78 10.95
C GLU A 242 -38.02 -27.54 9.45
N ARG A 243 -39.12 -28.10 8.89
CA ARG A 243 -39.47 -27.87 7.47
C ARG A 243 -39.83 -26.43 7.19
N ILE A 244 -40.56 -25.76 8.07
CA ILE A 244 -40.93 -24.35 7.92
C ILE A 244 -39.70 -23.48 8.03
N MET A 245 -38.83 -23.72 9.01
CA MET A 245 -37.54 -22.99 9.15
C MET A 245 -36.68 -23.17 7.93
N ARG A 246 -36.51 -24.39 7.44
CA ARG A 246 -35.73 -24.70 6.24
C ARG A 246 -36.31 -24.04 4.98
N THR A 247 -37.66 -24.06 4.81
CA THR A 247 -38.29 -23.37 3.68
C THR A 247 -38.15 -21.86 3.77
N ALA A 248 -38.18 -21.30 4.97
CA ALA A 248 -37.91 -19.89 5.21
C ALA A 248 -36.46 -19.54 4.91
N GLU A 249 -35.50 -20.32 5.41
CA GLU A 249 -34.09 -20.18 5.09
C GLU A 249 -33.82 -20.29 3.58
N GLU A 250 -34.38 -21.29 2.89
CA GLU A 250 -34.21 -21.46 1.44
C GLU A 250 -34.84 -20.32 0.61
N LYS A 251 -35.94 -19.71 1.06
CA LYS A 251 -36.57 -18.57 0.38
C LYS A 251 -35.87 -17.23 0.63
N PHE A 252 -35.27 -17.09 1.77
CA PHE A 252 -34.68 -15.81 2.21
C PHE A 252 -33.15 -15.85 2.33
N ALA A 253 -32.52 -17.03 2.43
CA ALA A 253 -31.07 -17.19 2.33
C ALA A 253 -30.63 -16.98 0.89
N GLY A 254 -29.91 -15.88 0.65
CA GLY A 254 -29.41 -15.49 -0.68
C GLY A 254 -30.26 -14.41 -1.37
N ASN A 255 -31.38 -14.00 -0.80
CA ASN A 255 -32.08 -12.80 -1.22
C ASN A 255 -31.75 -11.61 -0.32
N PRO A 256 -31.74 -10.38 -0.85
CA PRO A 256 -31.47 -9.19 -0.08
C PRO A 256 -32.42 -9.04 1.11
N GLY A 257 -31.86 -8.90 2.33
CA GLY A 257 -32.59 -8.70 3.57
C GLY A 257 -32.54 -9.94 4.48
N GLN A 258 -31.50 -10.00 5.36
CA GLN A 258 -31.46 -11.05 6.37
C GLN A 258 -32.60 -10.83 7.38
N VAL A 259 -33.56 -11.73 7.41
CA VAL A 259 -34.63 -11.76 8.39
C VAL A 259 -34.37 -12.91 9.35
N MET A 260 -34.31 -12.59 10.64
CA MET A 260 -34.24 -13.61 11.68
C MET A 260 -35.66 -14.20 11.88
N PHE A 261 -35.82 -15.51 11.73
CA PHE A 261 -37.07 -16.19 12.02
C PHE A 261 -37.05 -16.71 13.45
N VAL A 262 -38.11 -16.41 14.19
CA VAL A 262 -38.33 -16.92 15.54
C VAL A 262 -39.69 -17.64 15.53
N LEU A 263 -39.68 -18.95 15.71
CA LEU A 263 -40.89 -19.76 15.92
C LEU A 263 -41.21 -19.75 17.40
N ARG A 264 -42.47 -19.43 17.70
CA ARG A 264 -43.01 -19.45 19.04
C ARG A 264 -44.06 -20.54 19.14
N GLU A 265 -43.91 -21.44 20.09
CA GLU A 265 -44.80 -22.55 20.34
C GLU A 265 -45.86 -22.16 21.36
N GLY A 266 -47.13 -22.50 21.09
CA GLY A 266 -48.18 -22.50 22.12
C GLY A 266 -49.00 -21.22 22.29
N ALA A 267 -49.10 -20.35 21.30
CA ALA A 267 -50.00 -19.21 21.34
C ALA A 267 -51.44 -19.62 20.95
N ALA A 268 -52.43 -19.32 21.79
CA ALA A 268 -53.83 -19.56 21.51
C ALA A 268 -54.40 -18.62 20.42
N GLU A 269 -53.71 -17.55 20.10
CA GLU A 269 -54.02 -16.60 19.03
C GLU A 269 -52.77 -16.35 18.20
N ASP A 270 -52.92 -16.20 16.87
CA ASP A 270 -51.84 -15.90 15.93
C ASP A 270 -51.40 -14.44 16.10
N HIS A 271 -50.22 -14.24 16.68
CA HIS A 271 -49.57 -12.94 16.85
C HIS A 271 -48.29 -12.86 15.99
N SER A 272 -48.27 -13.54 14.84
CA SER A 272 -47.18 -13.48 13.89
C SER A 272 -46.97 -12.03 13.47
N ARG A 273 -45.73 -11.53 13.61
CA ARG A 273 -45.38 -10.16 13.26
C ARG A 273 -43.97 -10.02 12.79
N PHE A 274 -43.78 -9.07 11.89
CA PHE A 274 -42.47 -8.61 11.49
C PHE A 274 -42.07 -7.41 12.36
N ILE A 275 -40.91 -7.50 12.98
CA ILE A 275 -40.30 -6.41 13.79
C ILE A 275 -39.14 -5.88 13.00
N PRO A 276 -39.24 -4.72 12.33
CA PRO A 276 -38.10 -4.12 11.63
C PRO A 276 -37.06 -3.61 12.61
N ILE A 277 -35.80 -3.90 12.34
CA ILE A 277 -34.67 -3.31 13.09
C ILE A 277 -34.25 -2.08 12.32
N ALA A 278 -34.65 -0.89 12.77
CA ALA A 278 -34.22 0.35 12.18
C ALA A 278 -32.73 0.60 12.47
N SER A 279 -31.91 0.74 11.44
CA SER A 279 -30.54 1.19 11.63
C SER A 279 -30.55 2.73 11.79
N GLN A 280 -30.26 3.21 12.98
CA GLN A 280 -30.30 4.64 13.31
C GLN A 280 -29.08 5.46 12.87
N ASN A 281 -28.05 4.87 12.20
CA ASN A 281 -26.73 5.48 12.03
C ASN A 281 -26.28 5.60 10.56
N GLU A 282 -27.14 6.08 9.65
CA GLU A 282 -26.78 6.20 8.22
C GLU A 282 -25.73 7.29 7.93
N GLY A 283 -25.68 8.36 8.74
CA GLY A 283 -24.73 9.46 8.56
C GLY A 283 -23.31 9.19 9.05
N ASP A 284 -23.16 8.33 10.05
CA ASP A 284 -21.88 8.13 10.74
C ASP A 284 -20.83 7.39 9.89
N TRP A 285 -21.26 6.48 9.01
CA TRP A 285 -20.33 5.68 8.21
C TRP A 285 -19.63 6.44 7.11
N ARG A 286 -20.30 7.41 6.49
CA ARG A 286 -19.68 8.28 5.50
C ARG A 286 -18.65 9.18 6.15
N SER A 287 -19.00 9.81 7.25
CA SER A 287 -18.10 10.64 8.04
C SER A 287 -16.89 9.85 8.52
N LEU A 288 -17.11 8.63 9.02
CA LEU A 288 -16.05 7.72 9.45
C LEU A 288 -15.10 7.35 8.30
N HIS A 289 -15.63 7.09 7.10
CA HIS A 289 -14.80 6.79 5.92
C HIS A 289 -13.98 8.00 5.48
N GLU A 290 -14.59 9.20 5.47
CA GLU A 290 -13.89 10.46 5.12
C GLU A 290 -12.79 10.79 6.14
N GLN A 291 -13.05 10.59 7.42
CA GLN A 291 -12.05 10.74 8.48
C GLN A 291 -10.95 9.71 8.34
N ALA A 292 -11.28 8.42 8.15
CA ALA A 292 -10.29 7.37 7.95
C ALA A 292 -9.39 7.66 6.74
N THR A 293 -9.94 8.16 5.63
CA THR A 293 -9.16 8.59 4.46
C THR A 293 -8.16 9.69 4.83
N SER A 294 -8.60 10.68 5.62
CA SER A 294 -7.74 11.77 6.08
C SER A 294 -6.61 11.29 6.98
N ASP A 295 -6.94 10.41 7.93
CA ASP A 295 -5.99 9.87 8.89
C ASP A 295 -4.94 8.96 8.21
N ILE A 296 -5.33 8.21 7.16
CA ILE A 296 -4.39 7.43 6.33
C ILE A 296 -3.38 8.36 5.66
N VAL A 297 -3.82 9.49 5.09
CA VAL A 297 -2.91 10.47 4.45
C VAL A 297 -1.91 11.02 5.46
N VAL A 298 -2.38 11.38 6.67
CA VAL A 298 -1.53 11.87 7.76
C VAL A 298 -0.53 10.80 8.20
N ALA A 299 -0.99 9.57 8.38
CA ALA A 299 -0.13 8.45 8.79
C ALA A 299 1.00 8.17 7.78
N HIS A 300 0.74 8.41 6.50
CA HIS A 300 1.75 8.31 5.46
C HIS A 300 2.69 9.52 5.36
N SER A 301 2.46 10.58 6.13
CA SER A 301 3.17 11.87 5.94
C SER A 301 3.12 12.32 4.48
N TRP A 302 1.92 12.28 3.89
CA TRP A 302 1.71 12.54 2.47
C TRP A 302 0.66 13.63 2.23
N PHE A 303 0.45 14.00 0.96
CA PHE A 303 -0.44 15.10 0.55
C PHE A 303 -1.66 14.57 -0.22
N ARG A 304 -2.85 15.03 0.14
CA ARG A 304 -4.12 14.60 -0.48
C ARG A 304 -4.17 14.91 -1.97
N THR A 305 -3.73 16.12 -2.34
CA THR A 305 -3.77 16.62 -3.72
C THR A 305 -2.86 15.80 -4.63
N LEU A 306 -1.67 15.39 -4.16
CA LEU A 306 -0.73 14.58 -4.93
C LEU A 306 -1.26 13.17 -5.20
N SER A 307 -2.18 12.66 -4.37
CA SER A 307 -2.84 11.37 -4.57
C SER A 307 -4.20 11.48 -5.25
N GLY A 308 -4.60 12.69 -5.68
CA GLY A 308 -5.90 12.89 -6.35
C GLY A 308 -7.09 12.67 -5.44
N LEU A 309 -6.94 12.85 -4.12
CA LEU A 309 -7.97 12.62 -3.11
C LEU A 309 -8.77 13.91 -2.76
N ASP A 310 -8.43 15.02 -3.35
CA ASP A 310 -9.05 16.32 -3.06
C ASP A 310 -10.07 16.69 -4.14
N TYR A 311 -11.32 16.32 -3.91
CA TYR A 311 -12.41 16.56 -4.87
C TYR A 311 -13.18 17.87 -4.60
N ALA A 312 -13.05 18.44 -3.39
CA ALA A 312 -13.96 19.48 -2.93
C ALA A 312 -13.53 20.93 -3.27
N SER A 313 -12.23 21.17 -3.52
CA SER A 313 -11.68 22.53 -3.62
C SER A 313 -11.29 22.97 -5.03
N GLY A 314 -11.57 22.14 -6.05
CA GLY A 314 -11.11 22.38 -7.42
C GLY A 314 -9.59 22.12 -7.58
N PHE A 315 -9.18 21.68 -8.76
CA PHE A 315 -7.76 21.49 -9.07
C PHE A 315 -7.11 22.87 -9.32
N SER A 316 -6.38 23.37 -8.31
CA SER A 316 -5.46 24.49 -8.53
C SER A 316 -4.09 23.91 -8.86
N ALA A 317 -3.60 24.18 -10.07
CA ALA A 317 -2.25 23.80 -10.48
C ALA A 317 -1.17 24.36 -9.54
N GLU A 318 -1.39 25.55 -9.03
CA GLU A 318 -0.51 26.22 -8.07
C GLU A 318 -0.43 25.48 -6.75
N ARG A 319 -1.56 25.03 -6.20
CA ARG A 319 -1.60 24.22 -4.97
C ARG A 319 -0.87 22.89 -5.16
N ILE A 320 -1.10 22.20 -6.29
CA ILE A 320 -0.42 20.94 -6.60
C ILE A 320 1.09 21.14 -6.65
N LEU A 321 1.56 22.24 -7.28
CA LEU A 321 2.98 22.55 -7.35
C LEU A 321 3.58 22.83 -5.98
N HIS A 322 2.87 23.59 -5.16
CA HIS A 322 3.33 23.91 -3.81
C HIS A 322 3.41 22.67 -2.92
N GLU A 323 2.37 21.83 -2.92
CA GLU A 323 2.40 20.55 -2.19
C GLU A 323 3.49 19.60 -2.71
N TYR A 324 3.72 19.58 -4.03
CA TYR A 324 4.82 18.81 -4.62
C TYR A 324 6.18 19.32 -4.16
N GLU A 325 6.40 20.63 -4.12
CA GLU A 325 7.65 21.22 -3.67
C GLU A 325 7.93 20.89 -2.19
N VAL A 326 6.90 20.94 -1.35
CA VAL A 326 7.02 20.52 0.06
C VAL A 326 7.32 19.03 0.14
N ALA A 327 6.59 18.18 -0.59
CA ALA A 327 6.84 16.73 -0.61
C ALA A 327 8.25 16.40 -1.10
N LEU A 328 8.71 17.12 -2.14
CA LEU A 328 10.05 16.94 -2.70
C LEU A 328 11.13 17.17 -1.63
N ASN A 329 11.03 18.27 -0.90
CA ASN A 329 12.05 18.67 0.07
C ASN A 329 11.95 17.90 1.41
N THR A 330 10.77 17.43 1.79
CA THR A 330 10.57 16.78 3.10
C THR A 330 10.63 15.26 3.06
N VAL A 331 10.27 14.65 1.93
CA VAL A 331 10.16 13.19 1.81
C VAL A 331 11.00 12.66 0.66
N ILE A 332 10.77 13.17 -0.57
CA ILE A 332 11.25 12.53 -1.78
C ILE A 332 12.78 12.55 -1.88
N LEU A 333 13.41 13.70 -1.66
CA LEU A 333 14.87 13.83 -1.80
C LEU A 333 15.63 12.97 -0.78
N GLY A 334 15.12 12.84 0.46
CA GLY A 334 15.72 11.98 1.47
C GLY A 334 15.67 10.51 1.07
N GLU A 335 14.51 10.05 0.64
CA GLU A 335 14.31 8.67 0.16
C GLU A 335 15.16 8.37 -1.10
N GLN A 336 15.25 9.32 -2.04
CA GLN A 336 16.09 9.18 -3.22
C GLN A 336 17.56 9.06 -2.87
N ALA A 337 18.05 9.86 -1.94
CA ALA A 337 19.43 9.79 -1.47
C ALA A 337 19.72 8.41 -0.87
N GLU A 338 18.88 7.93 0.03
CA GLU A 338 19.03 6.63 0.68
C GLU A 338 19.03 5.47 -0.33
N LEU A 339 18.11 5.47 -1.30
CA LEU A 339 18.02 4.41 -2.31
C LEU A 339 19.19 4.44 -3.30
N THR A 340 19.69 5.61 -3.66
CA THR A 340 20.72 5.75 -4.70
C THR A 340 22.15 5.66 -4.19
N GLU A 341 22.40 5.94 -2.92
CA GLU A 341 23.74 5.89 -2.32
C GLU A 341 24.42 4.52 -2.51
N PRO A 342 23.82 3.38 -2.10
CA PRO A 342 24.45 2.08 -2.30
C PRO A 342 24.61 1.70 -3.77
N VAL A 343 23.74 2.22 -4.64
CA VAL A 343 23.86 2.02 -6.10
C VAL A 343 25.10 2.75 -6.64
N ARG A 344 25.28 4.01 -6.27
CA ARG A 344 26.48 4.79 -6.65
C ARG A 344 27.76 4.15 -6.12
N GLU A 345 27.74 3.71 -4.87
CA GLU A 345 28.86 3.01 -4.24
C GLU A 345 29.20 1.71 -4.99
N ALA A 346 28.19 0.89 -5.34
CA ALA A 346 28.39 -0.33 -6.10
C ALA A 346 28.96 -0.07 -7.50
N ILE A 347 28.46 0.96 -8.22
CA ILE A 347 29.01 1.36 -9.52
C ILE A 347 30.48 1.77 -9.38
N THR A 348 30.78 2.59 -8.40
CA THR A 348 32.13 3.10 -8.20
C THR A 348 33.12 2.00 -7.76
N SER A 349 32.70 1.15 -6.80
CA SER A 349 33.57 0.11 -6.23
C SER A 349 33.80 -1.06 -7.18
N ILE A 350 32.76 -1.44 -7.96
CA ILE A 350 32.82 -2.63 -8.83
C ILE A 350 33.27 -2.26 -10.23
N LEU A 351 32.70 -1.22 -10.84
CA LEU A 351 33.03 -0.85 -12.23
C LEU A 351 34.15 0.17 -12.33
N GLY A 352 34.61 0.78 -11.20
CA GLY A 352 35.61 1.81 -11.20
C GLY A 352 35.19 3.12 -11.88
N ILE A 353 33.88 3.37 -11.98
CA ILE A 353 33.28 4.52 -12.66
C ILE A 353 32.81 5.52 -11.60
N ASP A 354 33.14 6.80 -11.76
CA ASP A 354 32.55 7.84 -10.91
C ASP A 354 31.06 8.00 -11.18
N ALA A 355 30.23 7.60 -10.20
CA ALA A 355 28.80 7.71 -10.23
C ALA A 355 28.24 8.92 -9.45
N SER A 356 29.08 9.87 -9.06
CA SER A 356 28.66 11.04 -8.27
C SER A 356 27.67 11.94 -9.01
N SER A 357 27.74 11.97 -10.33
CA SER A 357 26.80 12.71 -11.19
C SER A 357 25.44 12.05 -11.36
N LEU A 358 25.27 10.79 -10.93
CA LEU A 358 24.01 10.05 -11.05
C LEU A 358 22.95 10.62 -10.11
N GLN A 359 21.91 11.24 -10.65
CA GLN A 359 20.83 11.85 -9.88
C GLN A 359 19.48 11.52 -10.48
N VAL A 360 18.44 11.43 -9.62
CA VAL A 360 17.07 11.21 -10.04
C VAL A 360 16.48 12.47 -10.68
N ILE A 361 15.85 12.34 -11.83
CA ILE A 361 15.15 13.44 -12.51
C ILE A 361 13.81 13.65 -11.85
N ASN A 362 13.66 14.77 -11.15
CA ASN A 362 12.41 15.21 -10.54
C ASN A 362 11.66 16.16 -11.47
N ARG A 363 10.40 15.85 -11.77
CA ARG A 363 9.52 16.71 -12.53
C ARG A 363 8.20 16.89 -11.79
N PRO A 364 7.72 18.13 -11.62
CA PRO A 364 6.44 18.37 -11.01
C PRO A 364 5.31 17.75 -11.84
N PRO A 365 4.20 17.32 -11.21
CA PRO A 365 3.07 16.69 -11.91
C PRO A 365 2.31 17.64 -12.83
N THR A 366 2.47 18.93 -12.64
CA THR A 366 1.91 19.98 -13.50
C THR A 366 2.98 21.05 -13.75
N ARG A 367 2.80 21.84 -14.79
CA ARG A 367 3.72 22.94 -15.10
C ARG A 367 3.08 24.27 -14.69
N SER A 368 3.72 25.03 -13.83
CA SER A 368 3.46 26.45 -13.77
C SER A 368 4.34 27.11 -14.83
N LYS A 369 3.73 27.87 -15.70
CA LYS A 369 4.50 28.77 -16.57
C LYS A 369 4.90 29.96 -15.72
N PRO A 370 6.20 30.31 -15.63
CA PRO A 370 6.61 31.46 -14.87
C PRO A 370 5.85 32.73 -15.34
N ILE A 371 5.37 33.53 -14.41
CA ILE A 371 4.58 34.74 -14.70
C ILE A 371 5.37 35.71 -15.58
N TYR A 372 6.70 35.66 -15.50
CA TYR A 372 7.63 36.47 -16.30
C TYR A 372 7.99 35.83 -17.66
N MET A 373 7.47 34.62 -17.98
CA MET A 373 7.65 34.01 -19.28
C MET A 373 6.83 34.73 -20.32
N LYS A 374 7.39 34.96 -21.49
CA LYS A 374 6.65 35.55 -22.63
C LYS A 374 5.75 34.51 -23.27
N VAL A 375 4.67 34.95 -23.90
CA VAL A 375 3.69 34.05 -24.55
C VAL A 375 4.37 33.12 -25.56
N TRP A 376 5.26 33.66 -26.41
CA TRP A 376 5.97 32.85 -27.41
C TRP A 376 6.86 31.79 -26.80
N GLU A 377 7.53 32.08 -25.65
CA GLU A 377 8.33 31.12 -24.93
C GLU A 377 7.47 30.00 -24.35
N ALA A 378 6.30 30.33 -23.84
CA ALA A 378 5.33 29.37 -23.34
C ALA A 378 4.78 28.47 -24.46
N ARG A 379 4.45 29.06 -25.62
CA ARG A 379 3.99 28.30 -26.80
C ARG A 379 5.06 27.37 -27.34
N LYS A 380 6.31 27.85 -27.43
CA LYS A 380 7.47 27.04 -27.79
C LYS A 380 7.66 25.85 -26.85
N ALA A 381 7.54 26.07 -25.54
CA ALA A 381 7.65 25.01 -24.54
C ALA A 381 6.54 23.96 -24.65
N ASP A 382 5.36 24.33 -25.13
CA ASP A 382 4.22 23.43 -25.35
C ASP A 382 4.22 22.77 -26.74
N GLY A 383 5.19 23.09 -27.60
CA GLY A 383 5.26 22.56 -28.97
C GLY A 383 4.19 23.16 -29.89
N LEU A 384 3.65 24.33 -29.55
CA LEU A 384 2.69 25.08 -30.37
C LEU A 384 3.44 26.06 -31.31
N ASP A 385 2.79 26.40 -32.42
CA ASP A 385 3.32 27.44 -33.31
C ASP A 385 3.57 28.73 -32.54
N TYR A 386 4.76 29.30 -32.71
CA TYR A 386 5.16 30.52 -32.00
C TYR A 386 5.90 31.49 -32.96
N ASP A 387 5.72 32.75 -32.71
CA ASP A 387 6.42 33.81 -33.43
C ASP A 387 7.02 34.78 -32.39
N PRO A 388 8.38 34.80 -32.23
CA PRO A 388 9.02 35.75 -31.33
C PRO A 388 8.87 37.21 -31.71
N ASP A 389 8.55 37.50 -32.95
CA ASP A 389 8.42 38.86 -33.46
C ASP A 389 6.95 39.39 -33.40
N ASP A 390 5.99 38.53 -33.09
CA ASP A 390 4.61 38.93 -32.87
C ASP A 390 4.48 39.71 -31.54
N GLU A 391 4.10 40.97 -31.63
CA GLU A 391 3.91 41.86 -30.46
C GLU A 391 2.99 41.27 -29.40
N ARG A 392 1.96 40.51 -29.79
CA ARG A 392 1.04 39.85 -28.86
C ARG A 392 1.70 38.70 -28.09
N GLN A 393 2.65 38.04 -28.71
CA GLN A 393 3.39 36.94 -28.10
C GLN A 393 4.61 37.45 -27.33
N GLN A 394 4.99 38.71 -27.46
CA GLN A 394 6.00 39.39 -26.65
C GLN A 394 5.51 39.76 -25.25
N ALA A 395 4.20 39.76 -25.01
CA ALA A 395 3.63 40.07 -23.71
C ALA A 395 4.01 39.02 -22.67
N PHE A 396 4.18 39.39 -21.42
CA PHE A 396 4.36 38.45 -20.33
C PHE A 396 3.03 37.77 -19.97
N LEU A 397 3.08 36.50 -19.53
CA LEU A 397 1.91 35.75 -19.09
C LEU A 397 1.14 36.50 -17.98
N SER A 398 1.84 37.25 -17.12
CA SER A 398 1.24 38.08 -16.07
C SER A 398 0.36 39.22 -16.60
N GLU A 399 0.59 39.64 -17.83
CA GLU A 399 -0.17 40.73 -18.45
C GLU A 399 -1.47 40.24 -19.09
N ILE A 400 -1.48 38.98 -19.55
CA ILE A 400 -2.68 38.36 -20.15
C ILE A 400 -3.77 38.11 -19.12
N THR A 401 -3.43 37.84 -17.87
CA THR A 401 -4.39 37.67 -16.78
C THR A 401 -5.14 38.98 -16.43
N LYS A 402 -4.63 40.13 -16.85
CA LYS A 402 -5.29 41.44 -16.67
C LYS A 402 -6.24 41.80 -17.82
N TYR A 403 -6.05 41.21 -19.00
CA TYR A 403 -6.92 41.43 -20.15
C TYR A 403 -7.84 40.22 -20.32
N ASN A 404 -9.12 40.44 -20.01
CA ASN A 404 -10.24 39.49 -20.13
C ASN A 404 -10.11 38.51 -21.31
N ILE A 405 -10.32 37.26 -21.02
CA ILE A 405 -10.37 36.08 -21.93
C ILE A 405 -11.44 36.23 -23.07
N ARG A 406 -12.12 37.35 -23.20
CA ARG A 406 -13.18 37.57 -24.20
C ARG A 406 -12.72 38.06 -25.58
N SER A 407 -11.43 38.11 -25.85
CA SER A 407 -10.90 38.59 -27.15
C SER A 407 -9.93 37.63 -27.84
N ILE A 408 -9.94 36.34 -27.50
CA ILE A 408 -9.14 35.29 -28.15
C ILE A 408 -10.09 34.16 -28.60
N GLU A 409 -11.16 34.50 -29.30
CA GLU A 409 -11.85 33.63 -30.25
C GLU A 409 -11.56 34.07 -31.67
#